data_a14f1395815023c42110ddbb53e03f08
#
_entry.id   a14f1395815023c42110ddbb53e03f08
#
_cell.length_a   1.000
_cell.length_b   1.000
_cell.length_c   1.000
_cell.angle_alpha   90.00
_cell.angle_beta   90.00
_cell.angle_gamma   90.00
#
_symmetry.space_group_name_H-M   'P 1'
#
loop_
_entity.id
_entity.type
_entity.pdbx_description
1 polymer ?
#
loop_
_entity_poly.entity_id
_entity_poly.type
_entity_poly.pdbx_seq_one_letter_code
_entity_poly.pdbx_strand_id
1 'polypeptide(L)'
;VSRKLQFRQQGKLPEVWDPVTGRIVPVTLFEQGSQRITLPLTLAPYESKFVVFRAGTPKNQFTGIRSSHADPPLLTYREKEVEIWEEGEFELLKGRESRRIVNRLSERILDGAWEVYFDPNWGAPEKVIFPGLHSWTQSEIEGVRYYSGTARYEKEFTQPALPAGYPDTRVYLDLGELSHVGEVWLNGHSLGIVWARPYRVEVTQFLVPGFNKLVVEVANTWSNRIVGDALTGQKFTRTHIPNTIIRGVGRTRVAWKDVPLIPSGLLGPVKLISLQPVKLAD
;
A
#
# COMPACT_ATOMS: atom_id res chain seq x y z
N VAL A 1 -7.00 10.04 -2.89
CA VAL A 1 -8.10 10.84 -3.47
C VAL A 1 -8.48 10.30 -4.83
N SER A 2 -9.77 10.31 -5.15
CA SER A 2 -10.30 10.01 -6.48
C SER A 2 -10.84 11.28 -7.14
N ARG A 3 -10.59 11.47 -8.43
CA ARG A 3 -11.06 12.62 -9.20
C ARG A 3 -11.39 12.24 -10.64
N LYS A 4 -12.33 12.95 -11.25
CA LYS A 4 -12.55 12.93 -12.71
C LYS A 4 -11.54 13.85 -13.36
N LEU A 5 -10.61 13.29 -14.11
CA LEU A 5 -9.57 14.04 -14.81
C LEU A 5 -9.94 14.21 -16.28
N GLN A 6 -9.73 15.43 -16.80
CA GLN A 6 -10.00 15.80 -18.17
C GLN A 6 -8.70 16.03 -18.94
N PHE A 7 -8.56 15.34 -20.05
CA PHE A 7 -7.39 15.43 -20.95
C PHE A 7 -7.81 16.00 -22.31
N ARG A 8 -7.03 16.92 -22.86
CA ARG A 8 -7.24 17.50 -24.20
C ARG A 8 -6.85 16.49 -25.29
N GLN A 9 -7.59 15.40 -25.36
CA GLN A 9 -7.41 14.32 -26.34
C GLN A 9 -8.78 13.92 -26.88
N GLN A 10 -8.80 13.44 -28.15
CA GLN A 10 -10.00 12.88 -28.78
C GLN A 10 -9.62 11.71 -29.69
N GLY A 11 -10.55 10.79 -29.90
CA GLY A 11 -10.36 9.66 -30.82
C GLY A 11 -9.20 8.74 -30.40
N LYS A 12 -8.96 8.60 -29.11
CA LYS A 12 -7.89 7.77 -28.55
C LYS A 12 -8.39 6.94 -27.39
N LEU A 13 -7.67 5.86 -27.11
CA LEU A 13 -7.92 4.94 -26.00
C LEU A 13 -6.93 5.25 -24.88
N PRO A 14 -7.40 5.54 -23.65
CA PRO A 14 -6.52 5.76 -22.50
C PRO A 14 -6.01 4.44 -21.92
N GLU A 15 -4.77 4.45 -21.49
CA GLU A 15 -4.12 3.43 -20.65
C GLU A 15 -3.62 4.10 -19.37
N VAL A 16 -3.69 3.39 -18.26
CA VAL A 16 -3.02 3.77 -17.00
C VAL A 16 -1.79 2.89 -16.81
N TRP A 17 -0.64 3.53 -16.69
CA TRP A 17 0.63 2.88 -16.43
C TRP A 17 1.05 3.15 -15.00
N ASP A 18 1.32 2.10 -14.28
CA ASP A 18 1.78 2.14 -12.89
C ASP A 18 3.30 2.04 -12.84
N PRO A 19 4.03 3.12 -12.47
CA PRO A 19 5.49 3.09 -12.43
C PRO A 19 6.06 2.23 -11.30
N VAL A 20 5.27 1.91 -10.26
CA VAL A 20 5.71 1.08 -9.13
C VAL A 20 5.69 -0.40 -9.50
N THR A 21 4.62 -0.84 -10.17
CA THR A 21 4.41 -2.25 -10.51
C THR A 21 4.80 -2.60 -11.95
N GLY A 22 5.02 -1.58 -12.81
CA GLY A 22 5.23 -1.75 -14.24
C GLY A 22 3.98 -2.18 -15.01
N ARG A 23 2.81 -2.22 -14.37
CA ARG A 23 1.56 -2.63 -15.02
C ARG A 23 1.07 -1.57 -15.99
N ILE A 24 0.62 -2.02 -17.16
CA ILE A 24 -0.05 -1.24 -18.20
C ILE A 24 -1.47 -1.76 -18.32
N VAL A 25 -2.46 -0.91 -18.05
CA VAL A 25 -3.86 -1.31 -18.00
C VAL A 25 -4.69 -0.43 -18.94
N PRO A 26 -5.37 -0.99 -19.96
CA PRO A 26 -6.34 -0.26 -20.73
C PRO A 26 -7.50 0.24 -19.85
N VAL A 27 -7.87 1.50 -20.03
CA VAL A 27 -9.01 2.08 -19.32
C VAL A 27 -10.28 1.85 -20.14
N THR A 28 -11.23 1.12 -19.56
CA THR A 28 -12.53 0.83 -20.18
C THR A 28 -13.68 1.63 -19.56
N LEU A 29 -13.36 2.53 -18.64
CA LEU A 29 -14.27 3.44 -17.96
C LEU A 29 -13.84 4.88 -18.21
N PHE A 30 -14.31 5.49 -19.31
CA PHE A 30 -14.02 6.88 -19.67
C PHE A 30 -15.08 7.46 -20.59
N GLU A 31 -15.25 8.76 -20.54
CA GLU A 31 -16.14 9.50 -21.43
C GLU A 31 -15.33 10.17 -22.54
N GLN A 32 -15.78 9.98 -23.78
CA GLN A 32 -15.25 10.64 -24.97
C GLN A 32 -16.12 11.84 -25.33
N GLY A 33 -15.66 13.02 -25.02
CA GLY A 33 -16.27 14.27 -25.50
C GLY A 33 -15.73 14.71 -26.85
N SER A 34 -16.22 15.86 -27.34
CA SER A 34 -15.82 16.42 -28.66
C SER A 34 -14.34 16.84 -28.72
N GLN A 35 -13.75 17.24 -27.61
CA GLN A 35 -12.37 17.72 -27.55
C GLN A 35 -11.60 17.17 -26.33
N ARG A 36 -12.22 16.33 -25.52
CA ARG A 36 -11.65 15.85 -24.27
C ARG A 36 -12.03 14.41 -23.99
N ILE A 37 -11.11 13.71 -23.32
CA ILE A 37 -11.37 12.43 -22.67
C ILE A 37 -11.42 12.68 -21.17
N THR A 38 -12.49 12.22 -20.52
CA THR A 38 -12.66 12.29 -19.07
C THR A 38 -12.66 10.90 -18.48
N LEU A 39 -11.81 10.66 -17.48
CA LEU A 39 -11.77 9.38 -16.77
C LEU A 39 -11.59 9.59 -15.26
N PRO A 40 -12.19 8.74 -14.42
CA PRO A 40 -11.90 8.71 -12.99
C PRO A 40 -10.51 8.14 -12.74
N LEU A 41 -9.74 8.76 -11.85
CA LEU A 41 -8.45 8.26 -11.42
C LEU A 41 -8.29 8.42 -9.91
N THR A 42 -7.87 7.35 -9.26
CA THR A 42 -7.54 7.35 -7.83
C THR A 42 -6.04 7.39 -7.67
N LEU A 43 -5.56 8.27 -6.79
CA LEU A 43 -4.17 8.36 -6.37
C LEU A 43 -4.09 8.30 -4.83
N ALA A 44 -3.25 7.43 -4.31
CA ALA A 44 -2.84 7.42 -2.92
C ALA A 44 -1.92 8.63 -2.62
N PRO A 45 -1.64 8.95 -1.34
CA PRO A 45 -0.63 9.95 -1.00
C PRO A 45 0.73 9.59 -1.63
N TYR A 46 1.34 10.57 -2.32
CA TYR A 46 2.63 10.45 -3.03
C TYR A 46 2.63 9.46 -4.21
N GLU A 47 1.49 8.91 -4.61
CA GLU A 47 1.38 8.04 -5.77
C GLU A 47 1.41 8.86 -7.07
N SER A 48 2.00 8.27 -8.12
CA SER A 48 1.99 8.80 -9.49
C SER A 48 1.52 7.73 -10.46
N LYS A 49 0.85 8.15 -11.53
CA LYS A 49 0.44 7.30 -12.65
C LYS A 49 0.70 8.04 -13.96
N PHE A 50 1.05 7.30 -15.00
CA PHE A 50 1.02 7.85 -16.35
C PHE A 50 -0.33 7.54 -17.00
N VAL A 51 -0.91 8.51 -17.70
CA VAL A 51 -2.07 8.31 -18.55
C VAL A 51 -1.61 8.44 -19.99
N VAL A 52 -1.58 7.34 -20.71
CA VAL A 52 -1.08 7.23 -22.08
C VAL A 52 -2.27 7.07 -23.03
N PHE A 53 -2.24 7.76 -24.18
CA PHE A 53 -3.33 7.74 -25.14
C PHE A 53 -2.87 7.08 -26.44
N ARG A 54 -3.47 5.92 -26.79
CA ARG A 54 -3.21 5.16 -27.99
C ARG A 54 -4.20 5.48 -29.09
N ALA A 55 -3.77 5.38 -30.34
CA ALA A 55 -4.68 5.44 -31.48
C ALA A 55 -5.70 4.30 -31.38
N GLY A 56 -6.98 4.60 -31.61
CA GLY A 56 -8.04 3.60 -31.54
C GLY A 56 -9.40 4.24 -31.36
N THR A 57 -10.44 3.48 -31.69
CA THR A 57 -11.82 3.91 -31.54
C THR A 57 -12.44 3.20 -30.34
N PRO A 58 -13.04 3.93 -29.40
CA PRO A 58 -13.74 3.34 -28.27
C PRO A 58 -14.87 2.44 -28.76
N LYS A 59 -14.94 1.22 -28.23
CA LYS A 59 -16.04 0.30 -28.52
C LYS A 59 -16.61 -0.18 -27.19
N ASN A 60 -17.89 0.09 -26.97
CA ASN A 60 -18.65 -0.51 -25.89
C ASN A 60 -18.13 -0.23 -24.46
N GLN A 61 -17.39 0.89 -24.24
CA GLN A 61 -16.87 1.28 -22.92
C GLN A 61 -17.98 1.88 -22.02
N PHE A 62 -17.78 1.77 -20.72
CA PHE A 62 -18.55 2.55 -19.77
C PHE A 62 -18.07 4.01 -19.77
N THR A 63 -19.02 4.96 -19.64
CA THR A 63 -18.72 6.39 -19.70
C THR A 63 -18.51 7.01 -18.33
N GLY A 64 -18.91 6.31 -17.27
CA GLY A 64 -18.76 6.82 -15.90
C GLY A 64 -19.19 5.82 -14.84
N ILE A 65 -18.91 6.19 -13.61
CA ILE A 65 -19.40 5.52 -12.40
C ILE A 65 -19.88 6.58 -11.44
N ARG A 66 -21.02 6.33 -10.78
CA ARG A 66 -21.60 7.18 -9.74
C ARG A 66 -21.82 6.38 -8.46
N SER A 67 -21.74 7.09 -7.34
CA SER A 67 -22.14 6.57 -6.03
C SER A 67 -22.88 7.67 -5.28
N SER A 68 -23.62 7.29 -4.24
CA SER A 68 -24.28 8.23 -3.35
C SER A 68 -23.32 8.94 -2.39
N HIS A 69 -22.10 8.41 -2.22
CA HIS A 69 -21.13 8.85 -1.20
C HIS A 69 -19.91 9.57 -1.79
N ALA A 70 -19.47 9.16 -2.98
CA ALA A 70 -18.28 9.72 -3.63
C ALA A 70 -18.43 9.74 -5.15
N ASP A 71 -18.00 10.82 -5.80
CA ASP A 71 -18.01 10.95 -7.26
C ASP A 71 -16.67 11.52 -7.76
N PRO A 72 -15.79 10.71 -8.29
CA PRO A 72 -15.86 9.25 -8.44
C PRO A 72 -15.43 8.50 -7.16
N PRO A 73 -15.83 7.22 -7.01
CA PRO A 73 -15.37 6.37 -5.92
C PRO A 73 -13.88 6.06 -6.03
N LEU A 74 -13.29 5.54 -4.94
CA LEU A 74 -11.92 5.00 -4.95
C LEU A 74 -11.89 3.74 -5.80
N LEU A 75 -11.09 3.72 -6.86
CA LEU A 75 -11.03 2.58 -7.77
C LEU A 75 -9.61 2.31 -8.29
N THR A 76 -9.40 1.05 -8.66
CA THR A 76 -8.19 0.60 -9.36
C THR A 76 -8.61 -0.10 -10.66
N TYR A 77 -7.98 0.28 -11.77
CA TYR A 77 -8.19 -0.38 -13.04
C TYR A 77 -7.45 -1.71 -13.11
N ARG A 78 -8.13 -2.71 -13.67
CA ARG A 78 -7.59 -3.98 -14.15
C ARG A 78 -8.02 -4.15 -15.60
N GLU A 79 -7.48 -5.10 -16.35
CA GLU A 79 -7.68 -5.21 -17.81
C GLU A 79 -9.11 -4.93 -18.28
N LYS A 80 -10.07 -5.72 -17.83
CA LYS A 80 -11.50 -5.60 -18.18
C LYS A 80 -12.39 -5.37 -16.96
N GLU A 81 -11.80 -4.96 -15.86
CA GLU A 81 -12.45 -4.86 -14.56
C GLU A 81 -12.03 -3.58 -13.85
N VAL A 82 -12.82 -3.19 -12.86
CA VAL A 82 -12.42 -2.21 -11.85
C VAL A 82 -12.61 -2.81 -10.46
N GLU A 83 -11.69 -2.53 -9.59
CA GLU A 83 -11.78 -2.79 -8.16
C GLU A 83 -12.24 -1.52 -7.47
N ILE A 84 -13.36 -1.58 -6.77
CA ILE A 84 -13.90 -0.44 -6.02
C ILE A 84 -13.54 -0.66 -4.55
N TRP A 85 -12.85 0.31 -3.96
CA TRP A 85 -12.32 0.25 -2.59
C TRP A 85 -13.26 0.89 -1.56
N GLU A 86 -14.53 0.91 -1.85
CA GLU A 86 -15.59 1.44 -1.00
C GLU A 86 -16.78 0.47 -1.03
N GLU A 87 -17.40 0.21 0.11
CA GLU A 87 -18.65 -0.54 0.19
C GLU A 87 -19.83 0.35 -0.23
N GLY A 88 -20.80 -0.23 -0.93
CA GLY A 88 -22.02 0.49 -1.26
C GLY A 88 -22.61 0.14 -2.62
N GLU A 89 -23.55 0.99 -3.02
CA GLU A 89 -24.24 0.89 -4.30
C GLU A 89 -23.64 1.88 -5.29
N PHE A 90 -23.38 1.39 -6.49
CA PHE A 90 -22.80 2.15 -7.59
C PHE A 90 -23.63 1.97 -8.85
N GLU A 91 -23.58 2.96 -9.72
CA GLU A 91 -24.19 2.96 -11.03
C GLU A 91 -23.13 3.14 -12.09
N LEU A 92 -22.91 2.11 -12.91
CA LEU A 92 -22.06 2.20 -14.09
C LEU A 92 -22.86 2.76 -15.27
N LEU A 93 -22.35 3.81 -15.88
CA LEU A 93 -23.01 4.52 -16.98
C LEU A 93 -22.45 4.06 -18.32
N LYS A 94 -23.35 3.78 -19.30
CA LYS A 94 -23.00 3.38 -20.67
C LYS A 94 -23.91 4.09 -21.65
N GLY A 95 -23.50 5.26 -22.11
CA GLY A 95 -24.36 6.11 -22.92
C GLY A 95 -25.62 6.55 -22.17
N ARG A 96 -26.80 6.07 -22.63
CA ARG A 96 -28.08 6.31 -21.96
C ARG A 96 -28.48 5.19 -20.97
N GLU A 97 -27.75 4.11 -20.99
CA GLU A 97 -28.00 2.96 -20.12
C GLU A 97 -27.18 3.08 -18.83
N SER A 98 -27.68 2.44 -17.79
CA SER A 98 -26.93 2.28 -16.55
C SER A 98 -27.08 0.85 -16.01
N ARG A 99 -26.04 0.40 -15.29
CA ARG A 99 -26.03 -0.88 -14.60
C ARG A 99 -25.75 -0.63 -13.12
N ARG A 100 -26.72 -0.99 -12.28
CA ARG A 100 -26.54 -0.98 -10.82
C ARG A 100 -25.65 -2.13 -10.38
N ILE A 101 -24.72 -1.82 -9.49
CA ILE A 101 -23.84 -2.79 -8.83
C ILE A 101 -23.86 -2.54 -7.32
N VAL A 102 -23.80 -3.60 -6.55
CA VAL A 102 -23.59 -3.56 -5.11
C VAL A 102 -22.19 -4.08 -4.85
N ASN A 103 -21.30 -3.20 -4.43
CA ASN A 103 -19.96 -3.58 -4.06
C ASN A 103 -19.91 -3.94 -2.58
N ARG A 104 -19.36 -5.11 -2.29
CA ARG A 104 -19.11 -5.59 -0.93
C ARG A 104 -17.61 -5.61 -0.69
N LEU A 105 -17.21 -4.95 0.37
CA LEU A 105 -15.84 -4.93 0.83
C LEU A 105 -15.83 -5.45 2.26
N SER A 106 -14.96 -6.39 2.55
CA SER A 106 -14.79 -6.93 3.90
C SER A 106 -13.35 -6.68 4.35
N GLU A 107 -13.20 -6.13 5.53
CA GLU A 107 -11.90 -5.91 6.16
C GLU A 107 -11.78 -6.75 7.43
N ARG A 108 -10.62 -7.37 7.61
CA ARG A 108 -10.26 -8.08 8.83
C ARG A 108 -8.88 -7.70 9.29
N ILE A 109 -8.78 -7.11 10.47
CA ILE A 109 -7.50 -6.77 11.09
C ILE A 109 -6.82 -8.04 11.57
N LEU A 110 -5.51 -8.16 11.34
CA LEU A 110 -4.64 -9.17 11.91
C LEU A 110 -4.06 -8.64 13.23
N ASP A 111 -4.90 -8.60 14.25
CA ASP A 111 -4.58 -8.10 15.58
C ASP A 111 -3.78 -9.09 16.44
N GLY A 112 -3.48 -8.69 17.70
CA GLY A 112 -2.73 -9.47 18.68
C GLY A 112 -1.23 -9.44 18.45
N ALA A 113 -0.52 -10.36 19.13
CA ALA A 113 0.93 -10.34 19.23
C ALA A 113 1.64 -10.68 17.91
N TRP A 114 2.82 -10.08 17.73
CA TRP A 114 3.75 -10.32 16.64
C TRP A 114 5.11 -10.73 17.20
N GLU A 115 5.74 -11.71 16.60
CA GLU A 115 7.15 -12.00 16.83
C GLU A 115 8.01 -11.11 15.96
N VAL A 116 8.95 -10.38 16.57
CA VAL A 116 9.82 -9.46 15.83
C VAL A 116 11.26 -9.83 16.11
N TYR A 117 12.00 -10.08 15.04
CA TYR A 117 13.40 -10.49 15.09
C TYR A 117 14.28 -9.35 14.60
N PHE A 118 15.30 -9.03 15.39
CA PHE A 118 16.30 -8.00 15.10
C PHE A 118 17.68 -8.61 14.98
N ASP A 119 18.58 -7.93 14.29
CA ASP A 119 20.00 -8.30 14.33
C ASP A 119 20.62 -7.81 15.64
N PRO A 120 21.08 -8.73 16.53
CA PRO A 120 21.64 -8.36 17.83
C PRO A 120 22.95 -7.58 17.72
N ASN A 121 23.64 -7.64 16.60
CA ASN A 121 24.86 -6.85 16.37
C ASN A 121 24.59 -5.33 16.39
N TRP A 122 23.33 -4.92 16.29
CA TRP A 122 22.89 -3.52 16.37
C TRP A 122 22.30 -3.13 17.73
N GLY A 123 22.51 -3.98 18.75
CA GLY A 123 22.18 -3.70 20.15
C GLY A 123 20.75 -4.05 20.57
N ALA A 124 19.92 -4.54 19.66
CA ALA A 124 18.58 -5.03 19.99
C ALA A 124 18.66 -6.52 20.42
N PRO A 125 17.71 -7.01 21.25
CA PRO A 125 17.54 -8.45 21.45
C PRO A 125 17.20 -9.15 20.12
N GLU A 126 17.66 -10.39 19.96
CA GLU A 126 17.37 -11.16 18.73
C GLU A 126 15.87 -11.31 18.48
N LYS A 127 15.08 -11.50 19.54
CA LYS A 127 13.62 -11.66 19.44
C LYS A 127 12.90 -10.81 20.50
N VAL A 128 11.85 -10.13 20.09
CA VAL A 128 10.93 -9.39 20.94
C VAL A 128 9.50 -9.71 20.54
N ILE A 129 8.62 -9.92 21.54
CA ILE A 129 7.18 -10.05 21.28
C ILE A 129 6.54 -8.67 21.39
N PHE A 130 5.93 -8.20 20.30
CA PHE A 130 5.12 -6.99 20.28
C PHE A 130 3.66 -7.38 20.53
N PRO A 131 3.03 -6.96 21.62
CA PRO A 131 1.61 -7.25 21.89
C PRO A 131 0.67 -6.67 20.82
N GLY A 132 1.09 -5.62 20.18
CA GLY A 132 0.46 -4.96 19.03
C GLY A 132 1.51 -4.17 18.27
N LEU A 133 1.20 -3.82 17.03
CA LEU A 133 2.11 -3.06 16.19
C LEU A 133 2.26 -1.62 16.70
N HIS A 134 3.49 -1.18 16.81
CA HIS A 134 3.87 0.18 17.22
C HIS A 134 5.26 0.52 16.67
N SER A 135 5.61 1.79 16.72
CA SER A 135 6.94 2.22 16.29
C SER A 135 8.04 1.67 17.21
N TRP A 136 9.16 1.22 16.64
CA TRP A 136 10.35 0.85 17.41
C TRP A 136 10.81 1.99 18.34
N THR A 137 10.61 3.22 17.92
CA THR A 137 10.99 4.42 18.71
C THR A 137 10.22 4.58 20.00
N GLN A 138 9.10 3.85 20.18
CA GLN A 138 8.28 3.84 21.39
C GLN A 138 8.68 2.70 22.35
N SER A 139 9.61 1.84 21.96
CA SER A 139 10.06 0.72 22.80
C SER A 139 10.81 1.20 24.03
N GLU A 140 10.57 0.55 25.17
CA GLU A 140 11.36 0.76 26.39
C GLU A 140 12.75 0.12 26.27
N ILE A 141 12.93 -0.89 25.38
CA ILE A 141 14.20 -1.51 25.11
C ILE A 141 15.04 -0.56 24.26
N GLU A 142 16.13 -0.04 24.83
CA GLU A 142 16.99 0.96 24.19
C GLU A 142 17.50 0.50 22.82
N GLY A 143 17.95 -0.75 22.72
CA GLY A 143 18.44 -1.34 21.46
C GLY A 143 17.39 -1.37 20.35
N VAL A 144 16.11 -1.55 20.70
CA VAL A 144 14.98 -1.48 19.76
C VAL A 144 14.62 -0.03 19.44
N ARG A 145 14.59 0.86 20.44
CA ARG A 145 14.26 2.28 20.27
C ARG A 145 15.13 2.97 19.24
N TYR A 146 16.41 2.66 19.23
CA TYR A 146 17.39 3.25 18.32
C TYR A 146 17.78 2.31 17.17
N TYR A 147 17.03 1.22 16.97
CA TYR A 147 17.37 0.26 15.93
C TYR A 147 17.33 0.89 14.54
N SER A 148 18.35 0.58 13.75
CA SER A 148 18.39 0.83 12.32
C SER A 148 18.93 -0.39 11.61
N GLY A 149 18.18 -0.86 10.63
CA GLY A 149 18.46 -2.09 9.90
C GLY A 149 17.16 -2.75 9.47
N THR A 150 17.24 -4.03 9.15
CA THR A 150 16.07 -4.85 8.80
C THR A 150 15.62 -5.64 10.02
N ALA A 151 14.32 -5.58 10.33
CA ALA A 151 13.69 -6.45 11.31
C ALA A 151 12.61 -7.31 10.66
N ARG A 152 12.52 -8.56 11.06
CA ARG A 152 11.58 -9.54 10.53
C ARG A 152 10.41 -9.72 11.48
N TYR A 153 9.22 -9.44 11.01
CA TYR A 153 7.95 -9.66 11.71
C TYR A 153 7.33 -10.96 11.25
N GLU A 154 6.90 -11.78 12.21
CA GLU A 154 6.17 -13.01 11.94
C GLU A 154 4.80 -12.99 12.64
N LYS A 155 3.80 -13.45 11.91
CA LYS A 155 2.43 -13.58 12.39
C LYS A 155 1.79 -14.84 11.84
N GLU A 156 1.26 -15.65 12.72
CA GLU A 156 0.37 -16.75 12.37
C GLU A 156 -1.08 -16.32 12.55
N PHE A 157 -1.93 -16.71 11.61
CA PHE A 157 -3.36 -16.43 11.66
C PHE A 157 -4.15 -17.51 10.94
N THR A 158 -5.42 -17.66 11.33
CA THR A 158 -6.33 -18.58 10.65
C THR A 158 -7.20 -17.82 9.65
N GLN A 159 -7.45 -18.41 8.49
CA GLN A 159 -8.34 -17.87 7.47
C GLN A 159 -9.51 -18.83 7.24
N PRO A 160 -10.77 -18.40 7.39
CA PRO A 160 -11.90 -19.15 6.90
C PRO A 160 -11.81 -19.39 5.39
N ALA A 161 -12.42 -20.46 4.90
CA ALA A 161 -12.58 -20.63 3.46
C ALA A 161 -13.31 -19.43 2.87
N LEU A 162 -12.87 -18.99 1.69
CA LEU A 162 -13.59 -17.94 0.96
C LEU A 162 -15.00 -18.46 0.61
N PRO A 163 -16.04 -17.61 0.66
CA PRO A 163 -17.40 -18.05 0.39
C PRO A 163 -17.52 -18.66 -1.02
N ALA A 164 -18.08 -19.85 -1.11
CA ALA A 164 -18.21 -20.60 -2.37
C ALA A 164 -19.01 -19.86 -3.46
N GLY A 165 -19.86 -18.92 -3.09
CA GLY A 165 -20.67 -18.11 -4.03
C GLY A 165 -19.92 -16.94 -4.69
N TYR A 166 -18.62 -16.76 -4.42
CA TYR A 166 -17.85 -15.61 -4.89
C TYR A 166 -16.49 -16.02 -5.46
N PRO A 167 -16.48 -16.73 -6.60
CA PRO A 167 -15.24 -17.31 -7.17
C PRO A 167 -14.23 -16.24 -7.62
N ASP A 168 -14.71 -15.05 -7.95
CA ASP A 168 -13.86 -13.93 -8.42
C ASP A 168 -13.38 -13.03 -7.27
N THR A 169 -13.59 -13.39 -6.00
CA THR A 169 -13.14 -12.60 -4.85
C THR A 169 -11.62 -12.48 -4.85
N ARG A 170 -11.14 -11.25 -4.76
CA ARG A 170 -9.72 -10.95 -4.52
C ARG A 170 -9.50 -10.57 -3.07
N VAL A 171 -8.38 -11.03 -2.54
CA VAL A 171 -7.94 -10.71 -1.18
C VAL A 171 -6.62 -9.97 -1.25
N TYR A 172 -6.56 -8.86 -0.56
CA TYR A 172 -5.38 -8.02 -0.43
C TYR A 172 -4.91 -8.00 1.02
N LEU A 173 -3.60 -8.10 1.21
CA LEU A 173 -2.94 -7.78 2.45
C LEU A 173 -2.56 -6.30 2.40
N ASP A 174 -3.13 -5.51 3.30
CA ASP A 174 -2.80 -4.10 3.50
C ASP A 174 -1.99 -3.98 4.78
N LEU A 175 -0.76 -3.49 4.69
CA LEU A 175 0.15 -3.35 5.82
C LEU A 175 -0.15 -2.10 6.67
N GLY A 176 -1.10 -1.25 6.24
CA GLY A 176 -1.39 0.03 6.88
C GLY A 176 -0.22 0.99 6.74
N GLU A 177 0.38 1.37 7.85
CA GLU A 177 1.56 2.22 7.89
C GLU A 177 2.84 1.39 8.01
N LEU A 178 3.79 1.68 7.15
CA LEU A 178 5.10 1.04 7.08
C LEU A 178 6.20 2.11 6.98
N SER A 179 7.29 1.92 7.68
CA SER A 179 8.43 2.83 7.63
C SER A 179 9.76 2.06 7.50
N HIS A 180 10.41 2.02 6.35
CA HIS A 180 10.22 2.76 5.08
C HIS A 180 9.95 1.81 3.92
N VAL A 181 10.51 0.60 3.94
CA VAL A 181 10.43 -0.44 2.90
C VAL A 181 10.12 -1.76 3.56
N GLY A 182 9.24 -2.54 2.95
CA GLY A 182 8.93 -3.88 3.42
C GLY A 182 9.02 -4.91 2.29
N GLU A 183 9.53 -6.08 2.59
CA GLU A 183 9.38 -7.26 1.76
C GLU A 183 8.41 -8.23 2.44
N VAL A 184 7.53 -8.84 1.67
CA VAL A 184 6.37 -9.57 2.19
C VAL A 184 6.37 -11.01 1.69
N TRP A 185 6.13 -11.95 2.59
CA TRP A 185 5.92 -13.38 2.27
C TRP A 185 4.65 -13.89 2.94
N LEU A 186 3.92 -14.71 2.23
CA LEU A 186 2.79 -15.46 2.78
C LEU A 186 2.97 -16.95 2.46
N ASN A 187 2.92 -17.77 3.50
CA ASN A 187 3.09 -19.24 3.38
C ASN A 187 4.36 -19.64 2.62
N GLY A 188 5.45 -18.88 2.80
CA GLY A 188 6.74 -19.10 2.15
C GLY A 188 6.86 -18.55 0.72
N HIS A 189 5.79 -17.97 0.16
CA HIS A 189 5.81 -17.33 -1.16
C HIS A 189 6.12 -15.85 -1.04
N SER A 190 7.13 -15.37 -1.78
CA SER A 190 7.43 -13.94 -1.87
C SER A 190 6.33 -13.20 -2.64
N LEU A 191 5.83 -12.13 -2.03
CA LEU A 191 4.85 -11.22 -2.62
C LEU A 191 5.50 -9.92 -3.12
N GLY A 192 6.81 -9.82 -2.98
CA GLY A 192 7.62 -8.71 -3.43
C GLY A 192 7.79 -7.60 -2.40
N ILE A 193 8.30 -6.47 -2.89
CA ILE A 193 8.69 -5.33 -2.07
C ILE A 193 7.62 -4.25 -2.15
N VAL A 194 7.25 -3.71 -1.00
CA VAL A 194 6.37 -2.55 -0.85
C VAL A 194 7.16 -1.36 -0.28
N TRP A 195 7.18 -0.25 -1.00
CA TRP A 195 7.96 0.95 -0.65
C TRP A 195 7.18 2.26 -0.87
N ALA A 196 6.01 2.16 -1.51
CA ALA A 196 5.11 3.28 -1.76
C ALA A 196 3.69 2.94 -1.32
N ARG A 197 2.93 3.93 -0.91
CA ARG A 197 1.51 3.77 -0.55
C ARG A 197 0.64 3.54 -1.78
N PRO A 198 -0.44 2.74 -1.64
CA PRO A 198 -0.79 1.95 -0.46
C PRO A 198 0.17 0.74 -0.33
N TYR A 199 0.60 0.47 0.90
CA TYR A 199 1.46 -0.70 1.20
C TYR A 199 0.63 -1.98 1.15
N ARG A 200 0.22 -2.38 -0.04
CA ARG A 200 -0.78 -3.41 -0.28
C ARG A 200 -0.31 -4.38 -1.36
N VAL A 201 -0.53 -5.67 -1.12
CA VAL A 201 -0.22 -6.75 -2.05
C VAL A 201 -1.42 -7.69 -2.20
N GLU A 202 -1.64 -8.22 -3.39
CA GLU A 202 -2.66 -9.24 -3.63
C GLU A 202 -2.17 -10.59 -3.10
N VAL A 203 -3.00 -11.25 -2.28
CA VAL A 203 -2.66 -12.52 -1.63
C VAL A 203 -3.59 -13.68 -2.01
N THR A 204 -4.54 -13.45 -2.90
CA THR A 204 -5.62 -14.40 -3.26
C THR A 204 -5.10 -15.81 -3.53
N GLN A 205 -4.01 -15.93 -4.29
CA GLN A 205 -3.47 -17.23 -4.73
C GLN A 205 -2.62 -17.94 -3.65
N PHE A 206 -2.19 -17.22 -2.63
CA PHE A 206 -1.27 -17.72 -1.60
C PHE A 206 -1.95 -17.90 -0.24
N LEU A 207 -3.17 -17.38 -0.10
CA LEU A 207 -3.97 -17.49 1.11
C LEU A 207 -4.70 -18.83 1.12
N VAL A 208 -4.54 -19.61 2.17
CA VAL A 208 -5.16 -20.93 2.30
C VAL A 208 -6.19 -20.94 3.44
N PRO A 209 -7.27 -21.76 3.33
CA PRO A 209 -8.15 -22.01 4.47
C PRO A 209 -7.37 -22.64 5.63
N GLY A 210 -7.64 -22.21 6.85
CA GLY A 210 -6.91 -22.67 8.03
C GLY A 210 -5.68 -21.79 8.32
N PHE A 211 -4.58 -22.41 8.70
CA PHE A 211 -3.36 -21.71 9.14
C PHE A 211 -2.59 -21.06 7.99
N ASN A 212 -2.21 -19.82 8.22
CA ASN A 212 -1.35 -19.04 7.33
C ASN A 212 -0.22 -18.41 8.15
N LYS A 213 0.98 -18.34 7.58
CA LYS A 213 2.12 -17.65 8.15
C LYS A 213 2.50 -16.45 7.28
N LEU A 214 2.38 -15.26 7.87
CA LEU A 214 2.81 -14.00 7.28
C LEU A 214 4.18 -13.64 7.82
N VAL A 215 5.09 -13.26 6.93
CA VAL A 215 6.40 -12.70 7.25
C VAL A 215 6.52 -11.34 6.56
N VAL A 216 6.95 -10.32 7.30
CA VAL A 216 7.23 -9.00 6.75
C VAL A 216 8.60 -8.55 7.24
N GLU A 217 9.55 -8.40 6.35
CA GLU A 217 10.85 -7.78 6.66
C GLU A 217 10.77 -6.29 6.41
N VAL A 218 11.08 -5.50 7.42
CA VAL A 218 10.99 -4.04 7.37
C VAL A 218 12.36 -3.44 7.56
N ALA A 219 12.79 -2.65 6.59
CA ALA A 219 14.03 -1.87 6.66
C ALA A 219 13.72 -0.39 6.89
N ASN A 220 14.42 0.22 7.85
CA ASN A 220 14.37 1.65 8.10
C ASN A 220 15.66 2.36 7.68
N THR A 221 15.75 3.67 7.96
CA THR A 221 16.95 4.48 7.71
C THR A 221 17.91 4.46 8.91
N TRP A 222 19.17 4.85 8.67
CA TRP A 222 20.23 4.94 9.68
C TRP A 222 19.99 6.02 10.76
N SER A 223 19.05 6.93 10.56
CA SER A 223 18.86 8.12 11.40
C SER A 223 18.74 7.80 12.89
N ASN A 224 17.89 6.83 13.25
CA ASN A 224 17.63 6.51 14.65
C ASN A 224 18.86 5.92 15.34
N ARG A 225 19.66 5.11 14.64
CA ARG A 225 20.88 4.56 15.20
C ARG A 225 21.92 5.64 15.45
N ILE A 226 22.07 6.58 14.51
CA ILE A 226 23.01 7.70 14.67
C ILE A 226 22.62 8.57 15.86
N VAL A 227 21.32 8.83 16.02
CA VAL A 227 20.81 9.54 17.20
C VAL A 227 21.09 8.75 18.49
N GLY A 228 20.85 7.45 18.48
CA GLY A 228 21.15 6.57 19.61
C GLY A 228 22.64 6.60 19.99
N ASP A 229 23.54 6.45 19.03
CA ASP A 229 24.99 6.50 19.25
C ASP A 229 25.40 7.87 19.85
N ALA A 230 24.80 8.97 19.37
CA ALA A 230 25.08 10.29 19.89
C ALA A 230 24.57 10.54 21.33
N LEU A 231 23.46 9.88 21.71
CA LEU A 231 22.86 10.00 23.04
C LEU A 231 23.52 9.08 24.08
N THR A 232 23.82 7.84 23.68
CA THR A 232 24.30 6.79 24.59
C THR A 232 25.83 6.71 24.68
N GLY A 233 26.54 7.33 23.74
CA GLY A 233 27.99 7.20 23.60
C GLY A 233 28.44 5.85 23.02
N GLN A 234 27.52 4.95 22.71
CA GLN A 234 27.80 3.70 22.00
C GLN A 234 28.13 3.98 20.53
N LYS A 235 28.90 3.12 19.90
CA LYS A 235 29.32 3.30 18.49
C LYS A 235 29.00 2.05 17.70
N PHE A 236 27.73 1.85 17.39
CA PHE A 236 27.30 0.81 16.46
C PHE A 236 27.60 1.20 15.01
N THR A 237 27.47 2.48 14.67
CA THR A 237 27.86 2.98 13.35
C THR A 237 29.39 3.08 13.25
N ARG A 238 29.96 2.34 12.28
CA ARG A 238 31.42 2.28 12.06
C ARG A 238 31.92 3.25 10.98
N THR A 239 31.03 4.05 10.41
CA THR A 239 31.34 5.02 9.37
C THR A 239 31.62 6.38 9.98
N HIS A 240 32.43 7.21 9.30
CA HIS A 240 32.66 8.58 9.73
C HIS A 240 31.41 9.41 9.44
N ILE A 241 30.68 9.75 10.50
CA ILE A 241 29.47 10.57 10.42
C ILE A 241 29.77 11.92 11.07
N PRO A 242 29.48 13.05 10.41
CA PRO A 242 29.60 14.37 11.02
C PRO A 242 28.73 14.47 12.29
N ASN A 243 29.20 15.17 13.31
CA ASN A 243 28.48 15.35 14.58
C ASN A 243 27.16 16.14 14.43
N THR A 244 26.93 16.74 13.28
CA THR A 244 25.74 17.56 12.98
C THR A 244 25.18 17.23 11.63
N ILE A 245 23.86 17.41 11.49
CA ILE A 245 23.12 17.31 10.24
C ILE A 245 22.52 18.69 9.88
N ILE A 246 22.36 18.98 8.61
CA ILE A 246 21.65 20.18 8.14
C ILE A 246 20.18 19.82 7.95
N ARG A 247 19.26 20.56 8.60
CA ARG A 247 17.82 20.33 8.53
C ARG A 247 17.04 21.61 8.23
N GLY A 248 15.85 21.42 7.65
CA GLY A 248 14.88 22.48 7.38
C GLY A 248 15.24 23.41 6.23
N VAL A 249 14.26 24.26 5.89
CA VAL A 249 14.36 25.23 4.80
C VAL A 249 15.47 26.27 5.05
N GLY A 250 15.71 26.62 6.32
CA GLY A 250 16.79 27.55 6.74
C GLY A 250 18.18 26.91 6.84
N ARG A 251 18.34 25.62 6.49
CA ARG A 251 19.62 24.89 6.54
C ARG A 251 20.34 24.98 7.89
N THR A 252 19.60 24.87 8.99
CA THR A 252 20.17 24.93 10.34
C THR A 252 20.97 23.66 10.63
N ARG A 253 22.17 23.83 11.20
CA ARG A 253 22.95 22.71 11.74
C ARG A 253 22.40 22.27 13.08
N VAL A 254 22.07 20.98 13.20
CA VAL A 254 21.52 20.36 14.42
C VAL A 254 22.45 19.21 14.81
N ALA A 255 22.79 19.12 16.09
CA ALA A 255 23.52 17.96 16.59
C ALA A 255 22.65 16.70 16.54
N TRP A 256 23.23 15.54 16.24
CA TRP A 256 22.47 14.31 16.12
C TRP A 256 21.66 13.98 17.39
N LYS A 257 22.20 14.25 18.57
CA LYS A 257 21.50 14.06 19.85
C LYS A 257 20.21 14.87 19.99
N ASP A 258 20.08 15.96 19.22
CA ASP A 258 18.92 16.87 19.23
C ASP A 258 17.97 16.59 18.03
N VAL A 259 18.28 15.58 17.22
CA VAL A 259 17.42 15.16 16.10
C VAL A 259 16.32 14.25 16.64
N PRO A 260 15.04 14.54 16.38
CA PRO A 260 13.95 13.66 16.80
C PRO A 260 14.03 12.31 16.08
N LEU A 261 13.67 11.23 16.79
CA LEU A 261 13.56 9.91 16.22
C LEU A 261 12.47 9.87 15.14
N ILE A 262 12.74 9.12 14.10
CA ILE A 262 11.79 8.90 12.99
C ILE A 262 11.01 7.61 13.27
N PRO A 263 9.67 7.62 13.24
CA PRO A 263 8.88 6.39 13.38
C PRO A 263 9.42 5.29 12.47
N SER A 264 9.57 4.08 13.00
CA SER A 264 10.22 2.96 12.32
C SER A 264 9.51 1.66 12.59
N GLY A 265 9.56 0.75 11.62
CA GLY A 265 8.97 -0.58 11.69
C GLY A 265 7.63 -0.71 10.97
N LEU A 266 6.96 -1.82 11.22
CA LEU A 266 5.59 -2.07 10.80
C LEU A 266 4.64 -1.46 11.84
N LEU A 267 3.92 -0.43 11.46
CA LEU A 267 3.06 0.36 12.35
C LEU A 267 1.61 -0.10 12.27
N GLY A 268 1.21 -0.71 11.15
CA GLY A 268 -0.12 -1.23 10.92
C GLY A 268 -1.23 -0.17 10.79
N PRO A 269 -2.51 -0.51 11.00
CA PRO A 269 -2.97 -1.88 11.22
C PRO A 269 -2.79 -2.76 9.98
N VAL A 270 -2.31 -3.98 10.18
CA VAL A 270 -2.26 -4.98 9.10
C VAL A 270 -3.61 -5.64 8.97
N LYS A 271 -4.14 -5.69 7.75
CA LYS A 271 -5.48 -6.23 7.50
C LYS A 271 -5.57 -6.98 6.18
N LEU A 272 -6.50 -7.92 6.13
CA LEU A 272 -6.97 -8.54 4.90
C LEU A 272 -8.20 -7.80 4.42
N ILE A 273 -8.19 -7.43 3.13
CA ILE A 273 -9.30 -6.77 2.46
C ILE A 273 -9.79 -7.69 1.36
N SER A 274 -11.05 -8.11 1.43
CA SER A 274 -11.69 -8.91 0.40
C SER A 274 -12.67 -8.05 -0.39
N LEU A 275 -12.59 -8.11 -1.71
CA LEU A 275 -13.49 -7.40 -2.61
C LEU A 275 -13.79 -8.23 -3.86
N GLN A 276 -14.86 -7.89 -4.56
CA GLN A 276 -15.18 -8.45 -5.87
C GLN A 276 -14.91 -7.44 -6.96
N PRO A 277 -14.07 -7.80 -7.96
CA PRO A 277 -13.89 -6.95 -9.13
C PRO A 277 -15.19 -6.79 -9.91
N VAL A 278 -15.41 -5.60 -10.42
CA VAL A 278 -16.56 -5.29 -11.28
C VAL A 278 -16.14 -5.44 -12.74
N LYS A 279 -16.74 -6.42 -13.44
CA LYS A 279 -16.49 -6.64 -14.87
C LYS A 279 -17.06 -5.47 -15.69
N LEU A 280 -16.23 -4.90 -16.57
CA LEU A 280 -16.57 -3.80 -17.49
C LEU A 280 -16.77 -4.27 -18.93
N ALA A 281 -16.56 -5.54 -19.22
CA ALA A 281 -16.87 -6.18 -20.50
C ALA A 281 -17.71 -7.43 -20.22
N ASP A 282 -18.63 -7.71 -21.15
CA ASP A 282 -19.37 -8.96 -21.20
C ASP A 282 -18.50 -10.05 -21.80
#